data_0d37a3ccffd0b805535a9853ab2caab9
#
_entry.id   0d37a3ccffd0b805535a9853ab2caab9
#
_cell.length_a   1.000
_cell.length_b   1.000
_cell.length_c   1.000
_cell.angle_alpha   90.00
_cell.angle_beta   90.00
_cell.angle_gamma   90.00
#
_symmetry.space_group_name_H-M   'P 1'
#
loop_
_entity.id
_entity.type
_entity.pdbx_description
1 polymer ?
#
loop_
_entity_poly.entity_id
_entity_poly.type
_entity_poly.pdbx_seq_one_letter_code
_entity_poly.pdbx_strand_id
1 'polypeptide(L)'
;MIDNKSYLISHPGSTLGSFVIPEDLSISDSMSLVECLLQYCKSKNIDNIRVTTPPNLYQYRLSNYIDFAFLKNNFYYLKRDVTSILYLENTIDETLKKFRPSHKRAIKKGIKKGLTCRLNTDIKSFYKILEQNLNIRHGVTPTHTLEELIELFKIFPEKIKLFSSFYKGEMVAGVVNFVVNEHVVLAFYISHNQEYNDLSPLNLLFFSMFEWAIKSNYKIYDFGIFTVDGVPNMGLGRFKENFGASGIFRDTFEIAL
;
A
#
# COMPACT_ATOMS: atom_id res chain seq x y z
N MET A 1 -17.11 -10.26 -17.11
CA MET A 1 -16.56 -11.22 -18.09
C MET A 1 -15.34 -10.57 -18.74
N ILE A 2 -14.25 -11.31 -18.89
CA ILE A 2 -13.03 -10.89 -19.60
C ILE A 2 -12.86 -11.93 -20.70
N ASP A 3 -12.72 -11.49 -21.96
CA ASP A 3 -12.57 -12.37 -23.12
C ASP A 3 -13.63 -13.51 -23.22
N ASN A 4 -14.89 -13.17 -22.97
CA ASN A 4 -16.04 -14.09 -22.91
C ASN A 4 -15.95 -15.20 -21.83
N LYS A 5 -15.05 -15.06 -20.85
CA LYS A 5 -14.92 -15.95 -19.69
C LYS A 5 -15.46 -15.29 -18.43
N SER A 6 -16.05 -16.11 -17.57
CA SER A 6 -16.48 -15.68 -16.24
C SER A 6 -15.32 -15.76 -15.24
N TYR A 7 -15.19 -14.74 -14.39
CA TYR A 7 -14.13 -14.67 -13.37
C TYR A 7 -14.72 -14.47 -11.98
N LEU A 8 -14.20 -15.21 -11.01
CA LEU A 8 -14.22 -14.78 -9.62
C LEU A 8 -12.92 -14.04 -9.36
N ILE A 9 -13.04 -12.72 -9.13
CA ILE A 9 -11.89 -11.89 -8.74
C ILE A 9 -12.11 -11.48 -7.29
N SER A 10 -11.13 -11.80 -6.44
CA SER A 10 -11.20 -11.43 -5.04
C SER A 10 -11.06 -9.91 -4.89
N HIS A 11 -12.12 -9.25 -4.42
CA HIS A 11 -12.19 -7.82 -4.11
C HIS A 11 -11.75 -6.90 -5.27
N PRO A 12 -12.48 -6.90 -6.40
CA PRO A 12 -12.15 -6.02 -7.52
C PRO A 12 -12.09 -4.54 -7.08
N GLY A 13 -11.07 -3.81 -7.53
CA GLY A 13 -10.83 -2.41 -7.14
C GLY A 13 -10.09 -2.24 -5.81
N SER A 14 -9.94 -3.30 -5.00
CA SER A 14 -9.11 -3.28 -3.80
C SER A 14 -7.65 -3.63 -4.12
N THR A 15 -6.73 -3.10 -3.31
CA THR A 15 -5.30 -3.43 -3.41
C THR A 15 -5.00 -4.90 -3.15
N LEU A 16 -5.76 -5.52 -2.26
CA LEU A 16 -5.58 -6.87 -1.75
C LEU A 16 -6.96 -7.50 -1.52
N GLY A 17 -7.00 -8.81 -1.68
CA GLY A 17 -8.14 -9.63 -1.33
C GLY A 17 -7.64 -10.98 -0.84
N SER A 18 -8.47 -11.86 -0.48
CA SER A 18 -8.26 -13.28 -0.15
C SER A 18 -9.28 -13.71 0.89
N PHE A 19 -9.04 -14.84 1.54
CA PHE A 19 -9.81 -15.29 2.68
C PHE A 19 -9.54 -14.42 3.92
N VAL A 20 -10.56 -14.24 4.75
CA VAL A 20 -10.38 -13.80 6.12
C VAL A 20 -10.18 -15.06 6.97
N ILE A 21 -9.02 -15.19 7.56
CA ILE A 21 -8.57 -16.41 8.23
C ILE A 21 -8.25 -16.17 9.71
N PRO A 22 -8.45 -17.17 10.59
CA PRO A 22 -7.96 -17.09 11.96
C PRO A 22 -6.43 -17.14 12.03
N GLU A 23 -5.88 -16.64 13.12
CA GLU A 23 -4.44 -16.60 13.33
C GLU A 23 -3.78 -17.99 13.31
N ASP A 24 -4.48 -18.98 13.84
CA ASP A 24 -4.01 -20.36 14.02
C ASP A 24 -4.44 -21.32 12.90
N LEU A 25 -4.84 -20.78 11.74
CA LEU A 25 -5.25 -21.60 10.60
C LEU A 25 -4.25 -22.71 10.32
N SER A 26 -4.72 -23.96 10.31
CA SER A 26 -3.90 -25.13 10.02
C SER A 26 -3.64 -25.31 8.52
N ILE A 27 -2.63 -26.10 8.18
CA ILE A 27 -2.37 -26.48 6.76
C ILE A 27 -3.55 -27.30 6.20
N SER A 28 -4.16 -28.18 7.01
CA SER A 28 -5.33 -28.95 6.61
C SER A 28 -6.51 -28.06 6.25
N ASP A 29 -6.80 -27.08 7.11
CA ASP A 29 -7.90 -26.12 6.87
C ASP A 29 -7.62 -25.23 5.68
N SER A 30 -6.36 -24.82 5.49
CA SER A 30 -5.94 -24.05 4.32
C SER A 30 -6.19 -24.81 3.01
N MET A 31 -5.88 -26.10 2.98
CA MET A 31 -6.16 -26.99 1.83
C MET A 31 -7.67 -27.07 1.60
N SER A 32 -8.45 -27.35 2.64
CA SER A 32 -9.91 -27.47 2.58
C SER A 32 -10.58 -26.17 2.11
N LEU A 33 -10.10 -25.01 2.55
CA LEU A 33 -10.60 -23.69 2.10
C LEU A 33 -10.45 -23.51 0.60
N VAL A 34 -9.28 -23.82 0.04
CA VAL A 34 -9.04 -23.68 -1.40
C VAL A 34 -9.87 -24.70 -2.19
N GLU A 35 -9.97 -25.94 -1.72
CA GLU A 35 -10.82 -26.96 -2.33
C GLU A 35 -12.30 -26.56 -2.33
N CYS A 36 -12.82 -26.03 -1.23
CA CYS A 36 -14.17 -25.47 -1.14
C CYS A 36 -14.40 -24.33 -2.13
N LEU A 37 -13.43 -23.42 -2.26
CA LEU A 37 -13.49 -22.33 -3.26
C LEU A 37 -13.61 -22.89 -4.67
N LEU A 38 -12.78 -23.88 -5.03
CA LEU A 38 -12.82 -24.53 -6.34
C LEU A 38 -14.17 -25.21 -6.61
N GLN A 39 -14.69 -25.96 -5.65
CA GLN A 39 -15.99 -26.61 -5.75
C GLN A 39 -17.12 -25.60 -5.94
N TYR A 40 -17.10 -24.52 -5.14
CA TYR A 40 -18.07 -23.42 -5.26
C TYR A 40 -18.04 -22.80 -6.66
N CYS A 41 -16.86 -22.44 -7.17
CA CYS A 41 -16.73 -21.83 -8.48
C CYS A 41 -17.18 -22.75 -9.61
N LYS A 42 -16.85 -24.05 -9.55
CA LYS A 42 -17.36 -25.04 -10.50
C LYS A 42 -18.88 -25.14 -10.46
N SER A 43 -19.50 -25.14 -9.28
CA SER A 43 -20.97 -25.17 -9.13
C SER A 43 -21.68 -23.95 -9.70
N LYS A 44 -20.96 -22.83 -9.86
CA LYS A 44 -21.44 -21.55 -10.43
C LYS A 44 -21.05 -21.35 -11.88
N ASN A 45 -20.44 -22.34 -12.53
CA ASN A 45 -19.92 -22.24 -13.90
C ASN A 45 -18.98 -21.04 -14.08
N ILE A 46 -18.09 -20.83 -13.12
CA ILE A 46 -17.03 -19.80 -13.19
C ILE A 46 -15.83 -20.44 -13.88
N ASP A 47 -15.28 -19.76 -14.89
CA ASP A 47 -14.18 -20.29 -15.71
C ASP A 47 -12.82 -20.04 -15.08
N ASN A 48 -12.67 -18.95 -14.31
CA ASN A 48 -11.36 -18.55 -13.76
C ASN A 48 -11.51 -17.97 -12.35
N ILE A 49 -10.47 -18.15 -11.55
CA ILE A 49 -10.36 -17.53 -10.22
C ILE A 49 -9.08 -16.72 -10.19
N ARG A 50 -9.16 -15.45 -9.73
CA ARG A 50 -8.01 -14.57 -9.53
C ARG A 50 -8.04 -14.00 -8.12
N VAL A 51 -6.92 -14.17 -7.40
CA VAL A 51 -6.77 -13.72 -6.00
C VAL A 51 -5.46 -12.97 -5.83
N THR A 52 -5.51 -11.73 -5.32
CA THR A 52 -4.32 -10.98 -4.91
C THR A 52 -4.20 -11.06 -3.40
N THR A 53 -3.24 -11.84 -2.90
CA THR A 53 -3.09 -12.10 -1.47
C THR A 53 -2.43 -10.92 -0.74
N PRO A 54 -2.81 -10.68 0.54
CA PRO A 54 -2.05 -9.79 1.40
C PRO A 54 -0.63 -10.32 1.60
N PRO A 55 0.39 -9.45 1.66
CA PRO A 55 1.72 -9.89 2.07
C PRO A 55 1.68 -10.58 3.42
N ASN A 56 2.46 -11.67 3.59
CA ASN A 56 2.43 -12.46 4.83
C ASN A 56 2.76 -11.64 6.08
N LEU A 57 3.51 -10.55 5.94
CA LEU A 57 3.79 -9.61 7.03
C LEU A 57 2.56 -8.87 7.59
N TYR A 58 1.42 -8.93 6.89
CA TYR A 58 0.16 -8.37 7.37
C TYR A 58 -0.56 -9.31 8.32
N GLN A 59 -0.15 -10.57 8.39
CA GLN A 59 -0.69 -11.56 9.31
C GLN A 59 -0.08 -11.40 10.70
N TYR A 60 -0.85 -11.72 11.75
CA TYR A 60 -0.36 -11.76 13.12
C TYR A 60 0.72 -12.83 13.31
N ARG A 61 0.51 -13.98 12.68
CA ARG A 61 1.48 -15.09 12.62
C ARG A 61 1.87 -15.32 11.17
N LEU A 62 3.17 -15.23 10.87
CA LEU A 62 3.69 -15.50 9.54
C LEU A 62 3.32 -16.93 9.11
N SER A 63 2.63 -17.04 7.99
CA SER A 63 2.22 -18.33 7.42
C SER A 63 2.08 -18.23 5.90
N ASN A 64 2.59 -19.23 5.21
CA ASN A 64 2.40 -19.42 3.76
C ASN A 64 1.42 -20.57 3.45
N TYR A 65 0.60 -20.99 4.41
CA TYR A 65 -0.28 -22.14 4.20
C TYR A 65 -1.32 -21.91 3.11
N ILE A 66 -1.86 -20.71 3.01
CA ILE A 66 -2.81 -20.35 1.94
C ILE A 66 -2.11 -20.32 0.57
N ASP A 67 -0.92 -19.71 0.48
CA ASP A 67 -0.13 -19.66 -0.76
C ASP A 67 0.24 -21.06 -1.22
N PHE A 68 0.66 -21.93 -0.27
CA PHE A 68 0.94 -23.34 -0.54
C PHE A 68 -0.31 -24.09 -1.02
N ALA A 69 -1.47 -23.85 -0.36
CA ALA A 69 -2.73 -24.49 -0.74
C ALA A 69 -3.17 -24.06 -2.15
N PHE A 70 -3.01 -22.79 -2.54
CA PHE A 70 -3.24 -22.34 -3.90
C PHE A 70 -2.35 -23.10 -4.89
N LEU A 71 -1.05 -23.11 -4.67
CA LEU A 71 -0.09 -23.78 -5.57
C LEU A 71 -0.36 -25.30 -5.68
N LYS A 72 -0.69 -25.96 -4.57
CA LYS A 72 -1.01 -27.38 -4.51
C LYS A 72 -2.29 -27.72 -5.26
N ASN A 73 -3.21 -26.76 -5.38
CA ASN A 73 -4.43 -26.87 -6.16
C ASN A 73 -4.29 -26.28 -7.58
N ASN A 74 -3.08 -26.27 -8.13
CA ASN A 74 -2.74 -25.85 -9.49
C ASN A 74 -2.98 -24.37 -9.82
N PHE A 75 -3.11 -23.51 -8.83
CA PHE A 75 -2.98 -22.08 -9.09
C PHE A 75 -1.55 -21.77 -9.49
N TYR A 76 -1.38 -20.78 -10.36
CA TYR A 76 -0.08 -20.24 -10.74
C TYR A 76 0.01 -18.75 -10.36
N TYR A 77 1.24 -18.25 -10.27
CA TYR A 77 1.47 -16.81 -10.11
C TYR A 77 1.15 -16.10 -11.43
N LEU A 78 0.03 -15.38 -11.47
CA LEU A 78 -0.27 -14.49 -12.60
C LEU A 78 0.73 -13.35 -12.64
N LYS A 79 1.04 -12.76 -11.46
CA LYS A 79 2.08 -11.75 -11.29
C LYS A 79 2.60 -11.72 -9.86
N ARG A 80 3.82 -11.23 -9.72
CA ARG A 80 4.49 -10.99 -8.45
C ARG A 80 5.02 -9.55 -8.44
N ASP A 81 4.23 -8.63 -7.90
CA ASP A 81 4.66 -7.25 -7.70
C ASP A 81 5.49 -7.13 -6.42
N VAL A 82 6.33 -6.09 -6.35
CA VAL A 82 7.14 -5.84 -5.16
C VAL A 82 6.66 -4.58 -4.47
N THR A 83 6.25 -4.72 -3.22
CA THR A 83 5.99 -3.59 -2.32
C THR A 83 7.21 -3.30 -1.46
N SER A 84 7.37 -2.04 -1.06
CA SER A 84 8.48 -1.62 -0.20
C SER A 84 7.99 -1.42 1.21
N ILE A 85 8.57 -2.14 2.15
CA ILE A 85 8.23 -2.07 3.57
C ILE A 85 9.38 -1.51 4.39
N LEU A 86 9.06 -0.74 5.42
CA LEU A 86 9.98 -0.31 6.46
C LEU A 86 9.52 -0.88 7.80
N TYR A 87 10.37 -1.67 8.44
CA TYR A 87 10.21 -2.01 9.85
C TYR A 87 10.53 -0.78 10.69
N LEU A 88 9.55 -0.29 11.43
CA LEU A 88 9.71 0.82 12.36
C LEU A 88 10.37 0.31 13.64
N GLU A 89 11.34 1.07 14.14
CA GLU A 89 11.95 0.81 15.45
C GLU A 89 11.09 1.39 16.59
N ASN A 90 11.49 1.17 17.82
CA ASN A 90 10.74 1.69 18.98
C ASN A 90 10.76 3.22 19.06
N THR A 91 11.77 3.85 18.47
CA THR A 91 11.90 5.31 18.43
C THR A 91 12.16 5.81 17.01
N ILE A 92 11.82 7.07 16.77
CA ILE A 92 12.10 7.69 15.48
C ILE A 92 13.62 7.84 15.26
N ASP A 93 14.40 8.08 16.30
CA ASP A 93 15.87 8.21 16.18
C ASP A 93 16.50 6.88 15.75
N GLU A 94 16.02 5.76 16.25
CA GLU A 94 16.46 4.43 15.81
C GLU A 94 16.04 4.16 14.36
N THR A 95 14.82 4.48 13.99
CA THR A 95 14.33 4.35 12.63
C THR A 95 15.13 5.23 11.66
N LEU A 96 15.50 6.45 12.07
CA LEU A 96 16.36 7.35 11.28
C LEU A 96 17.74 6.75 10.99
N LYS A 97 18.28 5.84 11.80
CA LYS A 97 19.56 5.18 11.50
C LYS A 97 19.53 4.42 10.19
N LYS A 98 18.36 3.91 9.78
CA LYS A 98 18.14 3.21 8.51
C LYS A 98 18.17 4.13 7.28
N PHE A 99 17.93 5.43 7.46
CA PHE A 99 17.83 6.37 6.34
C PHE A 99 19.18 6.68 5.75
N ARG A 100 19.24 6.76 4.42
CA ARG A 100 20.41 7.28 3.72
C ARG A 100 20.69 8.74 4.07
N PRO A 101 21.96 9.17 4.08
CA PRO A 101 22.32 10.56 4.42
C PRO A 101 21.61 11.62 3.59
N SER A 102 21.30 11.33 2.32
CA SER A 102 20.56 12.25 1.43
C SER A 102 19.17 12.57 1.99
N HIS A 103 18.42 11.56 2.48
CA HIS A 103 17.08 11.74 3.04
C HIS A 103 17.12 12.50 4.37
N LYS A 104 18.11 12.21 5.24
CA LYS A 104 18.33 12.98 6.46
C LYS A 104 18.60 14.46 6.18
N ARG A 105 19.42 14.76 5.15
CA ARG A 105 19.67 16.16 4.73
C ARG A 105 18.42 16.82 4.15
N ALA A 106 17.63 16.09 3.36
CA ALA A 106 16.39 16.59 2.78
C ALA A 106 15.36 16.97 3.87
N ILE A 107 15.20 16.14 4.90
CA ILE A 107 14.34 16.44 6.06
C ILE A 107 14.80 17.73 6.76
N LYS A 108 16.10 17.83 7.11
CA LYS A 108 16.66 19.03 7.76
C LYS A 108 16.49 20.28 6.87
N LYS A 109 16.69 20.15 5.56
CA LYS A 109 16.49 21.24 4.60
C LYS A 109 15.03 21.70 4.58
N GLY A 110 14.07 20.76 4.53
CA GLY A 110 12.64 21.05 4.55
C GLY A 110 12.24 21.85 5.79
N ILE A 111 12.64 21.38 6.98
CA ILE A 111 12.39 22.06 8.25
C ILE A 111 12.98 23.49 8.24
N LYS A 112 14.26 23.63 7.83
CA LYS A 112 14.93 24.94 7.77
C LYS A 112 14.26 25.91 6.79
N LYS A 113 13.63 25.39 5.73
CA LYS A 113 12.88 26.17 4.73
C LYS A 113 11.47 26.53 5.17
N GLY A 114 11.00 26.02 6.32
CA GLY A 114 9.68 26.32 6.87
C GLY A 114 8.57 25.38 6.39
N LEU A 115 8.91 24.19 5.89
CA LEU A 115 7.93 23.13 5.69
C LEU A 115 7.36 22.67 7.04
N THR A 116 6.06 22.45 7.08
CA THR A 116 5.35 21.84 8.21
C THR A 116 4.53 20.64 7.74
N CYS A 117 4.34 19.66 8.61
CA CYS A 117 3.55 18.48 8.33
C CYS A 117 2.53 18.23 9.43
N ARG A 118 1.34 17.77 9.05
CA ARG A 118 0.29 17.44 10.01
C ARG A 118 -0.74 16.47 9.45
N LEU A 119 -1.45 15.81 10.34
CA LEU A 119 -2.71 15.15 10.02
C LEU A 119 -3.69 16.20 9.49
N ASN A 120 -4.42 15.85 8.44
CA ASN A 120 -5.28 16.81 7.73
C ASN A 120 -6.59 16.15 7.30
N THR A 121 -7.61 16.95 7.03
CA THR A 121 -8.92 16.52 6.55
C THR A 121 -9.32 17.18 5.22
N ASP A 122 -8.46 18.02 4.66
CA ASP A 122 -8.71 18.69 3.38
C ASP A 122 -8.38 17.76 2.21
N ILE A 123 -9.27 16.78 2.01
CA ILE A 123 -9.17 15.79 0.94
C ILE A 123 -9.24 16.47 -0.44
N LYS A 124 -10.02 17.54 -0.57
CA LYS A 124 -10.20 18.24 -1.85
C LYS A 124 -8.91 18.86 -2.36
N SER A 125 -8.17 19.55 -1.50
CA SER A 125 -6.86 20.12 -1.87
C SER A 125 -5.83 19.03 -2.20
N PHE A 126 -5.82 17.94 -1.44
CA PHE A 126 -4.96 16.80 -1.75
C PHE A 126 -5.32 16.15 -3.08
N TYR A 127 -6.62 15.96 -3.36
CA TYR A 127 -7.06 15.31 -4.59
C TYR A 127 -6.63 16.08 -5.84
N LYS A 128 -6.66 17.41 -5.81
CA LYS A 128 -6.13 18.25 -6.90
C LYS A 128 -4.65 17.98 -7.19
N ILE A 129 -3.84 17.88 -6.12
CA ILE A 129 -2.40 17.56 -6.26
C ILE A 129 -2.23 16.15 -6.83
N LEU A 130 -3.02 15.19 -6.36
CA LEU A 130 -3.00 13.81 -6.82
C LEU A 130 -3.35 13.70 -8.31
N GLU A 131 -4.44 14.30 -8.72
CA GLU A 131 -4.93 14.30 -10.10
C GLU A 131 -3.93 14.95 -11.05
N GLN A 132 -3.40 16.13 -10.70
CA GLN A 132 -2.39 16.82 -11.49
C GLN A 132 -1.12 15.95 -11.65
N ASN A 133 -0.64 15.33 -10.57
CA ASN A 133 0.57 14.53 -10.60
C ASN A 133 0.40 13.25 -11.42
N LEU A 134 -0.74 12.57 -11.32
CA LEU A 134 -1.03 11.37 -12.10
C LEU A 134 -1.20 11.70 -13.60
N ASN A 135 -1.91 12.78 -13.92
CA ASN A 135 -2.08 13.22 -15.31
C ASN A 135 -0.72 13.57 -15.95
N ILE A 136 0.11 14.38 -15.28
CA ILE A 136 1.42 14.79 -15.80
C ILE A 136 2.37 13.59 -15.99
N ARG A 137 2.38 12.63 -15.05
CA ARG A 137 3.36 11.53 -15.05
C ARG A 137 2.94 10.32 -15.87
N HIS A 138 1.65 10.03 -15.93
CA HIS A 138 1.15 8.75 -16.43
C HIS A 138 -0.04 8.87 -17.37
N GLY A 139 -0.64 10.05 -17.52
CA GLY A 139 -1.83 10.24 -18.33
C GLY A 139 -3.04 9.43 -17.80
N VAL A 140 -3.06 9.14 -16.50
CA VAL A 140 -4.12 8.35 -15.84
C VAL A 140 -4.80 9.15 -14.75
N THR A 141 -6.02 8.76 -14.43
CA THR A 141 -6.81 9.30 -13.31
C THR A 141 -6.60 8.47 -12.04
N PRO A 142 -6.88 9.03 -10.84
CA PRO A 142 -6.92 8.24 -9.61
C PRO A 142 -7.92 7.09 -9.73
N THR A 143 -7.65 5.99 -9.00
CA THR A 143 -8.55 4.81 -8.95
C THR A 143 -9.91 5.15 -8.35
N HIS A 144 -9.95 6.07 -7.38
CA HIS A 144 -11.19 6.59 -6.76
C HIS A 144 -11.47 7.99 -7.27
N THR A 145 -12.73 8.32 -7.48
CA THR A 145 -13.18 9.71 -7.65
C THR A 145 -13.01 10.48 -6.34
N LEU A 146 -13.12 11.81 -6.40
CA LEU A 146 -13.07 12.63 -5.17
C LEU A 146 -14.20 12.26 -4.20
N GLU A 147 -15.40 12.01 -4.72
CA GLU A 147 -16.58 11.65 -3.95
C GLU A 147 -16.40 10.30 -3.25
N GLU A 148 -15.91 9.29 -3.97
CA GLU A 148 -15.60 7.97 -3.41
C GLU A 148 -14.54 8.08 -2.32
N LEU A 149 -13.49 8.86 -2.54
CA LEU A 149 -12.44 9.05 -1.54
C LEU A 149 -12.99 9.75 -0.29
N ILE A 150 -13.80 10.79 -0.45
CA ILE A 150 -14.47 11.47 0.69
C ILE A 150 -15.36 10.48 1.45
N GLU A 151 -16.11 9.63 0.75
CA GLU A 151 -16.98 8.65 1.38
C GLU A 151 -16.18 7.61 2.18
N LEU A 152 -15.06 7.13 1.63
CA LEU A 152 -14.16 6.22 2.36
C LEU A 152 -13.64 6.83 3.66
N PHE A 153 -13.28 8.12 3.67
CA PHE A 153 -12.87 8.81 4.90
C PHE A 153 -13.99 8.92 5.93
N LYS A 154 -15.25 9.05 5.50
CA LYS A 154 -16.42 9.08 6.39
C LYS A 154 -16.71 7.70 6.99
N ILE A 155 -16.66 6.65 6.14
CA ILE A 155 -16.97 5.27 6.57
C ILE A 155 -15.87 4.74 7.51
N PHE A 156 -14.60 5.08 7.24
CA PHE A 156 -13.44 4.56 7.97
C PHE A 156 -12.56 5.67 8.58
N PRO A 157 -13.10 6.58 9.41
CA PRO A 157 -12.37 7.73 9.90
C PRO A 157 -11.15 7.37 10.75
N GLU A 158 -11.18 6.20 11.42
CA GLU A 158 -10.06 5.72 12.23
C GLU A 158 -9.02 4.93 11.41
N LYS A 159 -9.40 4.44 10.24
CA LYS A 159 -8.54 3.60 9.40
C LYS A 159 -7.90 4.33 8.23
N ILE A 160 -8.47 5.46 7.79
CA ILE A 160 -7.95 6.23 6.66
C ILE A 160 -7.48 7.60 7.18
N LYS A 161 -6.21 7.91 6.97
CA LYS A 161 -5.57 9.12 7.49
C LYS A 161 -4.87 9.86 6.36
N LEU A 162 -5.20 11.15 6.19
CA LEU A 162 -4.46 12.04 5.29
C LEU A 162 -3.42 12.81 6.10
N PHE A 163 -2.16 12.66 5.75
CA PHE A 163 -1.08 13.53 6.18
C PHE A 163 -0.70 14.48 5.06
N SER A 164 -0.45 15.73 5.40
CA SER A 164 -0.10 16.75 4.41
C SER A 164 1.07 17.60 4.85
N SER A 165 1.88 17.98 3.87
CA SER A 165 2.98 18.92 4.01
C SER A 165 2.56 20.30 3.50
N PHE A 166 2.92 21.35 4.25
CA PHE A 166 2.55 22.72 3.95
C PHE A 166 3.79 23.61 3.84
N TYR A 167 3.75 24.53 2.88
CA TYR A 167 4.73 25.61 2.74
C TYR A 167 4.00 26.93 2.58
N LYS A 168 4.31 27.92 3.44
CA LYS A 168 3.65 29.25 3.46
C LYS A 168 2.11 29.16 3.48
N GLY A 169 1.57 28.15 4.18
CA GLY A 169 0.12 27.94 4.30
C GLY A 169 -0.52 27.12 3.18
N GLU A 170 0.18 26.88 2.08
CA GLU A 170 -0.29 26.07 0.95
C GLU A 170 0.08 24.60 1.14
N MET A 171 -0.84 23.69 0.81
CA MET A 171 -0.58 22.24 0.77
C MET A 171 0.29 21.92 -0.45
N VAL A 172 1.49 21.36 -0.21
CA VAL A 172 2.47 21.03 -1.26
C VAL A 172 2.69 19.54 -1.46
N ALA A 173 2.25 18.72 -0.52
CA ALA A 173 2.27 17.26 -0.64
C ALA A 173 1.25 16.62 0.29
N GLY A 174 0.85 15.40 -0.02
CA GLY A 174 -0.01 14.59 0.84
C GLY A 174 0.20 13.10 0.64
N VAL A 175 -0.14 12.34 1.68
CA VAL A 175 -0.18 10.88 1.65
C VAL A 175 -1.46 10.42 2.34
N VAL A 176 -2.27 9.65 1.63
CA VAL A 176 -3.39 8.91 2.21
C VAL A 176 -2.87 7.58 2.69
N ASN A 177 -3.02 7.34 3.99
CA ASN A 177 -2.61 6.10 4.63
C ASN A 177 -3.83 5.27 5.00
N PHE A 178 -3.75 3.96 4.77
CA PHE A 178 -4.69 2.98 5.27
C PHE A 178 -4.08 2.24 6.45
N VAL A 179 -4.72 2.31 7.60
CA VAL A 179 -4.43 1.45 8.75
C VAL A 179 -5.00 0.07 8.44
N VAL A 180 -4.15 -0.81 7.96
CA VAL A 180 -4.55 -2.16 7.51
C VAL A 180 -4.98 -3.00 8.70
N ASN A 181 -4.15 -3.01 9.73
CA ASN A 181 -4.42 -3.68 11.01
C ASN A 181 -3.67 -2.94 12.14
N GLU A 182 -3.56 -3.54 13.32
CA GLU A 182 -2.88 -2.94 14.47
C GLU A 182 -1.35 -2.87 14.35
N HIS A 183 -0.76 -3.48 13.31
CA HIS A 183 0.68 -3.52 13.11
C HIS A 183 1.13 -2.78 11.86
N VAL A 184 0.26 -2.64 10.85
CA VAL A 184 0.61 -2.22 9.50
C VAL A 184 -0.13 -0.98 9.05
N VAL A 185 0.63 -0.01 8.56
CA VAL A 185 0.12 1.17 7.84
C VAL A 185 0.58 1.08 6.39
N LEU A 186 -0.36 1.24 5.45
CA LEU A 186 -0.10 1.26 4.00
C LEU A 186 -0.27 2.68 3.46
N ALA A 187 0.76 3.22 2.80
CA ALA A 187 0.64 4.42 1.98
C ALA A 187 -0.10 4.08 0.68
N PHE A 188 -1.34 4.53 0.58
CA PHE A 188 -2.20 4.22 -0.56
C PHE A 188 -2.02 5.22 -1.70
N TYR A 189 -2.18 6.51 -1.43
CA TYR A 189 -1.88 7.58 -2.37
C TYR A 189 -0.72 8.43 -1.86
N ILE A 190 0.26 8.67 -2.70
CA ILE A 190 1.43 9.53 -2.41
C ILE A 190 1.53 10.55 -3.53
N SER A 191 1.41 11.83 -3.21
CA SER A 191 1.50 12.87 -4.23
C SER A 191 2.08 14.18 -3.69
N HIS A 192 2.70 14.95 -4.58
CA HIS A 192 3.23 16.27 -4.25
C HIS A 192 3.19 17.18 -5.47
N ASN A 193 3.11 18.49 -5.25
CA ASN A 193 3.25 19.48 -6.28
C ASN A 193 4.73 19.58 -6.69
N GLN A 194 5.00 19.37 -7.99
CA GLN A 194 6.37 19.31 -8.53
C GLN A 194 7.12 20.65 -8.46
N GLU A 195 6.42 21.77 -8.40
CA GLU A 195 7.00 23.11 -8.24
C GLU A 195 7.80 23.24 -6.94
N TYR A 196 7.46 22.42 -5.93
CA TYR A 196 8.10 22.41 -4.61
C TYR A 196 9.13 21.28 -4.42
N ASN A 197 9.58 20.63 -5.51
CA ASN A 197 10.56 19.52 -5.45
C ASN A 197 11.84 19.91 -4.67
N ASP A 198 12.30 21.15 -4.82
CA ASP A 198 13.49 21.66 -4.13
C ASP A 198 13.38 21.67 -2.61
N LEU A 199 12.15 21.66 -2.09
CA LEU A 199 11.87 21.58 -0.65
C LEU A 199 11.86 20.14 -0.14
N SER A 200 11.78 19.15 -1.04
CA SER A 200 11.66 17.73 -0.71
C SER A 200 10.50 17.43 0.26
N PRO A 201 9.26 17.87 -0.06
CA PRO A 201 8.15 17.85 0.91
C PRO A 201 7.78 16.44 1.37
N LEU A 202 7.90 15.43 0.49
CA LEU A 202 7.63 14.03 0.86
C LEU A 202 8.63 13.49 1.89
N ASN A 203 9.89 13.95 1.90
CA ASN A 203 10.86 13.45 2.86
C ASN A 203 10.48 13.82 4.31
N LEU A 204 10.08 15.07 4.54
CA LEU A 204 9.62 15.51 5.84
C LEU A 204 8.26 14.89 6.19
N LEU A 205 7.38 14.74 5.20
CA LEU A 205 6.06 14.14 5.40
C LEU A 205 6.17 12.69 5.85
N PHE A 206 6.99 11.87 5.19
CA PHE A 206 7.24 10.48 5.62
C PHE A 206 7.86 10.42 7.02
N PHE A 207 8.82 11.29 7.31
CA PHE A 207 9.38 11.38 8.66
C PHE A 207 8.29 11.61 9.72
N SER A 208 7.40 12.58 9.51
CA SER A 208 6.29 12.87 10.42
C SER A 208 5.30 11.70 10.54
N MET A 209 5.04 10.99 9.44
CA MET A 209 4.17 9.81 9.44
C MET A 209 4.80 8.64 10.21
N PHE A 210 6.12 8.44 10.12
CA PHE A 210 6.80 7.42 10.92
C PHE A 210 6.78 7.75 12.41
N GLU A 211 6.97 9.03 12.80
CA GLU A 211 6.78 9.44 14.19
C GLU A 211 5.37 9.12 14.70
N TRP A 212 4.35 9.45 13.91
CA TRP A 212 2.98 9.10 14.24
C TRP A 212 2.77 7.60 14.34
N ALA A 213 3.25 6.83 13.37
CA ALA A 213 3.10 5.39 13.32
C ALA A 213 3.75 4.71 14.54
N ILE A 214 4.96 5.13 14.90
CA ILE A 214 5.68 4.64 16.10
C ILE A 214 4.91 4.97 17.38
N LYS A 215 4.45 6.22 17.54
CA LYS A 215 3.65 6.66 18.69
C LYS A 215 2.32 5.90 18.81
N SER A 216 1.78 5.43 17.68
CA SER A 216 0.56 4.62 17.60
C SER A 216 0.82 3.11 17.65
N ASN A 217 2.06 2.69 17.98
CA ASN A 217 2.50 1.29 18.10
C ASN A 217 2.48 0.46 16.80
N TYR A 218 2.36 1.08 15.63
CA TYR A 218 2.55 0.38 14.37
C TYR A 218 4.00 -0.08 14.21
N LYS A 219 4.19 -1.24 13.59
CA LYS A 219 5.51 -1.89 13.44
C LYS A 219 6.02 -1.87 12.01
N ILE A 220 5.11 -1.79 11.05
CA ILE A 220 5.42 -1.88 9.62
C ILE A 220 4.75 -0.71 8.90
N TYR A 221 5.56 0.00 8.11
CA TYR A 221 5.09 0.97 7.16
C TYR A 221 5.31 0.45 5.74
N ASP A 222 4.22 0.17 5.02
CA ASP A 222 4.25 -0.25 3.62
C ASP A 222 4.07 0.97 2.71
N PHE A 223 5.08 1.27 1.91
CA PHE A 223 5.04 2.36 0.92
C PHE A 223 4.24 2.01 -0.35
N GLY A 224 3.65 0.83 -0.43
CA GLY A 224 3.05 0.31 -1.65
C GLY A 224 4.06 -0.20 -2.67
N ILE A 225 3.54 -0.72 -3.78
CA ILE A 225 4.35 -1.29 -4.85
C ILE A 225 5.20 -0.23 -5.58
N PHE A 226 6.31 -0.67 -6.15
CA PHE A 226 7.11 0.10 -7.11
C PHE A 226 7.29 -0.64 -8.43
N THR A 227 6.61 -1.76 -8.59
CA THR A 227 6.52 -2.52 -9.84
C THR A 227 5.08 -2.44 -10.36
N VAL A 228 4.92 -2.54 -11.68
CA VAL A 228 3.64 -2.72 -12.35
C VAL A 228 3.83 -3.85 -13.35
N ASP A 229 3.06 -4.93 -13.17
CA ASP A 229 3.16 -6.15 -13.99
C ASP A 229 4.61 -6.66 -14.13
N GLY A 230 5.34 -6.67 -13.03
CA GLY A 230 6.73 -7.11 -12.94
C GLY A 230 7.77 -6.09 -13.44
N VAL A 231 7.36 -4.95 -13.99
CA VAL A 231 8.28 -3.90 -14.45
C VAL A 231 8.58 -2.91 -13.32
N PRO A 232 9.84 -2.79 -12.84
CA PRO A 232 10.18 -1.92 -11.73
C PRO A 232 10.34 -0.46 -12.15
N ASN A 233 9.76 0.45 -11.36
CA ASN A 233 10.12 1.86 -11.38
C ASN A 233 11.32 2.08 -10.43
N MET A 234 12.53 2.05 -11.01
CA MET A 234 13.78 2.13 -10.24
C MET A 234 13.94 3.43 -9.46
N GLY A 235 13.40 4.54 -9.96
CA GLY A 235 13.41 5.83 -9.26
C GLY A 235 12.55 5.79 -8.00
N LEU A 236 11.36 5.23 -8.11
CA LEU A 236 10.44 5.05 -6.98
C LEU A 236 10.99 4.04 -5.96
N GLY A 237 11.53 2.91 -6.42
CA GLY A 237 12.19 1.93 -5.57
C GLY A 237 13.31 2.55 -4.76
N ARG A 238 14.24 3.26 -5.42
CA ARG A 238 15.35 3.95 -4.76
C ARG A 238 14.90 5.00 -3.75
N PHE A 239 13.83 5.75 -4.05
CA PHE A 239 13.25 6.71 -3.11
C PHE A 239 12.84 6.02 -1.80
N LYS A 240 12.14 4.88 -1.89
CA LYS A 240 11.69 4.09 -0.73
C LYS A 240 12.87 3.44 0.01
N GLU A 241 13.83 2.86 -0.71
CA GLU A 241 15.06 2.28 -0.14
C GLU A 241 15.88 3.32 0.65
N ASN A 242 15.87 4.57 0.22
CA ASN A 242 16.58 5.64 0.92
C ASN A 242 16.01 5.93 2.32
N PHE A 243 14.79 5.49 2.65
CA PHE A 243 14.24 5.44 4.00
C PHE A 243 14.62 4.17 4.76
N GLY A 244 15.33 3.23 4.14
CA GLY A 244 15.68 1.93 4.71
C GLY A 244 14.63 0.85 4.45
N ALA A 245 13.73 1.08 3.51
CA ALA A 245 12.75 0.07 3.10
C ALA A 245 13.40 -1.07 2.33
N SER A 246 12.78 -2.26 2.40
CA SER A 246 13.13 -3.46 1.66
C SER A 246 11.91 -3.98 0.88
N GLY A 247 12.18 -4.79 -0.14
CA GLY A 247 11.14 -5.34 -1.01
C GLY A 247 10.58 -6.66 -0.48
N ILE A 248 9.25 -6.80 -0.54
CA ILE A 248 8.55 -8.08 -0.36
C ILE A 248 7.56 -8.30 -1.48
N PHE A 249 7.22 -9.56 -1.77
CA PHE A 249 6.26 -9.86 -2.80
C PHE A 249 4.82 -9.55 -2.40
N ARG A 250 4.06 -9.12 -3.40
CA ARG A 250 2.61 -9.02 -3.40
C ARG A 250 2.13 -9.88 -4.56
N ASP A 251 1.62 -11.05 -4.24
CA ASP A 251 1.35 -12.11 -5.20
C ASP A 251 -0.11 -12.09 -5.67
N THR A 252 -0.29 -12.29 -6.96
CA THR A 252 -1.60 -12.56 -7.56
C THR A 252 -1.58 -13.97 -8.13
N PHE A 253 -2.45 -14.80 -7.59
CA PHE A 253 -2.68 -16.17 -8.06
C PHE A 253 -3.84 -16.23 -9.05
N GLU A 254 -3.75 -17.12 -10.01
CA GLU A 254 -4.83 -17.42 -10.95
C GLU A 254 -4.91 -18.92 -11.24
N ILE A 255 -6.12 -19.38 -11.55
CA ILE A 255 -6.39 -20.70 -12.10
C ILE A 255 -7.52 -20.62 -13.13
N ALA A 256 -7.42 -21.40 -14.20
CA ALA A 256 -8.54 -21.76 -15.07
C ALA A 256 -9.16 -23.07 -14.57
N LEU A 257 -10.51 -23.14 -14.49
CA LEU A 257 -11.27 -24.28 -13.96
C LEU A 257 -11.75 -25.24 -15.06
#